data_f5c6c10f364875345e6e0ee5e9b3d579
#
_entry.id   f5c6c10f364875345e6e0ee5e9b3d579
#
_cell.length_a   1.000
_cell.length_b   1.000
_cell.length_c   1.000
_cell.angle_alpha   90.00
_cell.angle_beta   90.00
_cell.angle_gamma   90.00
#
_symmetry.space_group_name_H-M   'P 1'
#
loop_
_entity.id
_entity.type
_entity.pdbx_description
1 polymer ?
#
loop_
_entity_poly.entity_id
_entity_poly.type
_entity_poly.pdbx_seq_one_letter_code
_entity_poly.pdbx_strand_id
1 'polypeptide(L)'
;MSKTVDANDFKQALLRFPCSEWVYNGVCAVIDDMPDADGTPEVLYMAMIPLNPRAKKNNQQIVYAKNRPVIVQSNIYKQYEKDCGWFLKPPVRPIDRPVNIQCVFYRDSARKCDLTNLLEAIDDILVKYKIIKDDNFNILAAHDGSRVYVDRYNPRTEIIITSYGGQK
;
A
#
# COMPACT_ATOMS: atom_id res chain seq x y z
N MET A 1 0.91 -32.27 -12.57
CA MET A 1 -0.31 -32.02 -11.77
C MET A 1 -0.02 -30.85 -10.84
N SER A 2 -0.39 -29.66 -11.26
CA SER A 2 -0.27 -28.42 -10.48
C SER A 2 -1.40 -28.40 -9.44
N LYS A 3 -1.07 -28.38 -8.15
CA LYS A 3 -2.05 -28.16 -7.10
C LYS A 3 -2.40 -26.66 -7.11
N THR A 4 -3.58 -26.35 -7.60
CA THR A 4 -4.23 -25.05 -7.38
C THR A 4 -4.48 -24.92 -5.87
N VAL A 5 -3.84 -23.96 -5.22
CA VAL A 5 -4.12 -23.60 -3.82
C VAL A 5 -5.35 -22.70 -3.86
N ASP A 6 -6.41 -23.09 -3.15
CA ASP A 6 -7.65 -22.34 -3.01
C ASP A 6 -7.33 -20.97 -2.37
N ALA A 7 -7.89 -19.89 -2.91
CA ALA A 7 -7.71 -18.52 -2.40
C ALA A 7 -8.13 -18.39 -0.92
N ASN A 8 -9.08 -19.21 -0.48
CA ASN A 8 -9.51 -19.28 0.91
C ASN A 8 -8.48 -19.97 1.81
N ASP A 9 -7.80 -21.01 1.31
CA ASP A 9 -6.70 -21.68 2.02
C ASP A 9 -5.50 -20.74 2.15
N PHE A 10 -5.24 -19.91 1.14
CA PHE A 10 -4.19 -18.89 1.18
C PHE A 10 -4.53 -17.77 2.19
N LYS A 11 -5.79 -17.31 2.21
CA LYS A 11 -6.27 -16.31 3.18
C LYS A 11 -6.20 -16.83 4.62
N GLN A 12 -6.52 -18.10 4.85
CA GLN A 12 -6.39 -18.77 6.15
C GLN A 12 -4.92 -19.01 6.54
N ALA A 13 -4.05 -19.27 5.57
CA ALA A 13 -2.61 -19.39 5.79
C ALA A 13 -2.00 -18.05 6.19
N LEU A 14 -2.45 -16.93 5.57
CA LEU A 14 -2.04 -15.56 5.90
C LEU A 14 -2.38 -15.18 7.35
N LEU A 15 -3.48 -15.69 7.89
CA LEU A 15 -3.90 -15.44 9.28
C LEU A 15 -3.14 -16.29 10.30
N ARG A 16 -2.46 -17.36 9.88
CA ARG A 16 -1.76 -18.31 10.75
C ARG A 16 -0.27 -18.03 10.95
N PHE A 17 0.35 -17.22 10.07
CA PHE A 17 1.77 -16.92 10.20
C PHE A 17 2.00 -15.57 10.88
N PRO A 18 2.85 -15.49 11.92
CA PRO A 18 3.27 -14.22 12.48
C PRO A 18 4.01 -13.41 11.41
N CYS A 19 3.72 -12.11 11.33
CA CYS A 19 4.25 -11.17 10.33
C CYS A 19 5.78 -11.21 10.12
N SER A 20 6.52 -11.82 11.04
CA SER A 20 7.99 -11.96 10.97
C SER A 20 8.50 -12.85 9.84
N GLU A 21 7.73 -13.83 9.38
CA GLU A 21 8.15 -14.70 8.27
C GLU A 21 7.96 -14.08 6.88
N TRP A 22 7.06 -13.11 6.76
CA TRP A 22 6.82 -12.38 5.50
C TRP A 22 7.97 -11.45 5.13
N VAL A 23 8.69 -10.95 6.13
CA VAL A 23 9.80 -9.99 5.95
C VAL A 23 11.00 -10.67 5.28
N TYR A 24 11.21 -11.96 5.53
CA TYR A 24 12.40 -12.68 5.05
C TYR A 24 12.34 -13.12 3.59
N ASN A 25 11.14 -13.32 3.02
CA ASN A 25 11.01 -13.92 1.69
C ASN A 25 10.52 -12.98 0.59
N GLY A 26 10.26 -11.70 0.89
CA GLY A 26 9.91 -10.69 -0.12
C GLY A 26 8.77 -11.14 -1.03
N VAL A 27 7.69 -11.72 -0.46
CA VAL A 27 6.58 -12.25 -1.25
C VAL A 27 5.70 -11.10 -1.73
N CYS A 28 6.02 -10.58 -2.92
CA CYS A 28 5.01 -9.98 -3.77
C CYS A 28 4.38 -11.12 -4.57
N ALA A 29 3.20 -11.56 -4.17
CA ALA A 29 2.42 -12.47 -5.01
C ALA A 29 1.63 -11.62 -6.01
N VAL A 30 2.01 -11.69 -7.27
CA VAL A 30 1.14 -11.29 -8.38
C VAL A 30 0.29 -12.52 -8.66
N ILE A 31 -1.00 -12.44 -8.34
CA ILE A 31 -1.95 -13.50 -8.68
C ILE A 31 -2.51 -13.12 -10.05
N ASP A 32 -2.07 -13.82 -11.10
CA ASP A 32 -2.62 -13.69 -12.44
C ASP A 32 -4.02 -14.35 -12.51
N ASP A 33 -5.00 -13.53 -12.90
CA ASP A 33 -6.34 -13.85 -13.40
C ASP A 33 -6.96 -15.21 -12.97
N MET A 34 -7.58 -15.24 -11.78
CA MET A 34 -8.63 -16.21 -11.48
C MET A 34 -9.91 -15.46 -11.09
N PRO A 35 -11.00 -15.56 -11.86
CA PRO A 35 -12.29 -15.07 -11.41
C PRO A 35 -12.82 -15.97 -10.30
N ASP A 36 -13.06 -15.41 -9.13
CA ASP A 36 -13.74 -16.10 -8.06
C ASP A 36 -15.21 -16.33 -8.40
N ALA A 37 -15.61 -17.60 -8.39
CA ALA A 37 -16.97 -18.05 -8.74
C ALA A 37 -18.04 -17.65 -7.71
N ASP A 38 -17.68 -16.97 -6.61
CA ASP A 38 -18.58 -16.66 -5.47
C ASP A 38 -18.78 -15.15 -5.20
N GLY A 39 -18.26 -14.26 -6.05
CA GLY A 39 -18.41 -12.80 -5.91
C GLY A 39 -17.50 -12.18 -4.84
N THR A 40 -16.51 -12.90 -4.31
CA THR A 40 -15.48 -12.32 -3.47
C THR A 40 -14.52 -11.45 -4.31
N PRO A 41 -14.05 -10.29 -3.79
CA PRO A 41 -13.11 -9.45 -4.52
C PRO A 41 -11.79 -10.19 -4.77
N GLU A 42 -11.35 -10.24 -6.02
CA GLU A 42 -10.07 -10.83 -6.43
C GLU A 42 -8.91 -10.03 -5.83
N VAL A 43 -7.93 -10.70 -5.23
CA VAL A 43 -6.69 -10.06 -4.76
C VAL A 43 -5.72 -9.92 -5.93
N LEU A 44 -5.39 -8.67 -6.29
CA LEU A 44 -4.53 -8.34 -7.43
C LEU A 44 -3.08 -8.10 -7.03
N TYR A 45 -2.87 -7.61 -5.81
CA TYR A 45 -1.53 -7.27 -5.33
C TYR A 45 -1.49 -7.23 -3.81
N MET A 46 -0.37 -7.65 -3.25
CA MET A 46 -0.08 -7.54 -1.82
C MET A 46 1.35 -7.09 -1.61
N ALA A 47 1.56 -6.21 -0.64
CA ALA A 47 2.89 -5.80 -0.23
C ALA A 47 2.94 -5.44 1.26
N MET A 48 4.12 -5.54 1.85
CA MET A 48 4.41 -5.02 3.17
C MET A 48 5.66 -4.13 3.10
N ILE A 49 5.54 -2.91 3.63
CA ILE A 49 6.62 -1.94 3.74
C ILE A 49 7.03 -1.87 5.21
N PRO A 50 8.15 -2.46 5.64
CA PRO A 50 8.59 -2.52 7.04
C PRO A 50 9.27 -1.21 7.45
N LEU A 51 8.62 -0.10 7.20
CA LEU A 51 9.07 1.25 7.54
C LEU A 51 7.98 1.96 8.33
N ASN A 52 8.39 2.87 9.23
CA ASN A 52 7.42 3.69 9.95
C ASN A 52 6.66 4.61 8.99
N PRO A 53 5.32 4.49 8.89
CA PRO A 53 4.52 5.25 7.93
C PRO A 53 4.71 6.77 8.06
N ARG A 54 4.88 7.46 6.93
CA ARG A 54 5.09 8.91 6.85
C ARG A 54 4.07 9.56 5.93
N ALA A 55 3.44 10.62 6.42
CA ALA A 55 2.55 11.44 5.59
C ALA A 55 3.32 12.56 4.90
N LYS A 56 3.01 12.82 3.63
CA LYS A 56 3.61 13.86 2.81
C LYS A 56 3.40 15.25 3.41
N LYS A 57 2.15 15.57 3.79
CA LYS A 57 1.77 16.89 4.36
C LYS A 57 2.41 17.19 5.71
N ASN A 58 2.61 16.18 6.54
CA ASN A 58 3.21 16.36 7.88
C ASN A 58 4.74 16.50 7.82
N ASN A 59 5.35 16.38 6.65
CA ASN A 59 6.78 16.46 6.42
C ASN A 59 7.13 17.51 5.35
N GLN A 60 6.43 18.65 5.34
CA GLN A 60 6.74 19.79 4.49
C GLN A 60 7.67 20.77 5.22
N GLN A 61 8.52 21.43 4.44
CA GLN A 61 9.40 22.51 4.92
C GLN A 61 9.21 23.75 4.05
N ILE A 62 9.27 24.92 4.69
CA ILE A 62 9.30 26.19 3.96
C ILE A 62 10.76 26.53 3.72
N VAL A 63 11.15 26.65 2.45
CA VAL A 63 12.45 27.17 2.03
C VAL A 63 12.26 28.48 1.29
N TYR A 64 13.21 29.40 1.41
CA TYR A 64 13.17 30.67 0.69
C TYR A 64 14.00 30.55 -0.60
N ALA A 65 13.33 30.60 -1.75
CA ALA A 65 13.99 30.67 -3.05
C ALA A 65 13.74 32.06 -3.66
N LYS A 66 14.80 32.80 -3.96
CA LYS A 66 14.73 34.17 -4.50
C LYS A 66 13.81 35.09 -3.67
N ASN A 67 13.95 35.06 -2.33
CA ASN A 67 13.13 35.81 -1.38
C ASN A 67 11.63 35.49 -1.38
N ARG A 68 11.21 34.37 -1.96
CA ARG A 68 9.82 33.88 -1.90
C ARG A 68 9.77 32.56 -1.09
N PRO A 69 8.80 32.40 -0.19
CA PRO A 69 8.61 31.14 0.52
C PRO A 69 8.11 30.09 -0.48
N VAL A 70 8.78 28.94 -0.52
CA VAL A 70 8.39 27.77 -1.30
C VAL A 70 8.23 26.58 -0.36
N ILE A 71 7.09 25.91 -0.45
CA ILE A 71 6.84 24.70 0.32
C ILE A 71 7.49 23.53 -0.43
N VAL A 72 8.42 22.85 0.24
CA VAL A 72 9.07 21.66 -0.30
C VAL A 72 8.86 20.48 0.62
N GLN A 73 8.87 19.28 0.05
CA GLN A 73 8.87 18.05 0.84
C GLN A 73 10.17 17.94 1.64
N SER A 74 10.05 17.49 2.89
CA SER A 74 11.22 17.26 3.72
C SER A 74 12.09 16.13 3.16
N ASN A 75 13.39 16.19 3.46
CA ASN A 75 14.32 15.12 3.10
C ASN A 75 13.92 13.78 3.73
N ILE A 76 13.27 13.80 4.91
CA ILE A 76 12.76 12.60 5.59
C ILE A 76 11.69 11.91 4.75
N TYR A 77 10.74 12.66 4.18
CA TYR A 77 9.69 12.06 3.34
C TYR A 77 10.27 11.55 2.01
N LYS A 78 11.16 12.30 1.39
CA LYS A 78 11.84 11.86 0.14
C LYS A 78 12.61 10.57 0.34
N GLN A 79 13.29 10.44 1.48
CA GLN A 79 14.00 9.20 1.80
C GLN A 79 13.03 8.05 2.05
N TYR A 80 11.95 8.27 2.83
CA TYR A 80 10.90 7.28 3.04
C TYR A 80 10.31 6.78 1.72
N GLU A 81 9.93 7.72 0.84
CA GLU A 81 9.39 7.39 -0.48
C GLU A 81 10.36 6.53 -1.31
N LYS A 82 11.67 6.88 -1.29
CA LYS A 82 12.72 6.11 -1.96
C LYS A 82 12.86 4.70 -1.36
N ASP A 83 12.89 4.61 -0.04
CA ASP A 83 13.10 3.35 0.67
C ASP A 83 11.90 2.39 0.49
N CYS A 84 10.67 2.91 0.37
CA CYS A 84 9.49 2.10 0.03
C CYS A 84 9.68 1.30 -1.25
N GLY A 85 10.40 1.84 -2.24
CA GLY A 85 10.65 1.17 -3.50
C GLY A 85 11.42 -0.16 -3.39
N TRP A 86 12.17 -0.38 -2.31
CA TRP A 86 12.86 -1.65 -2.08
C TRP A 86 11.90 -2.81 -1.76
N PHE A 87 10.70 -2.48 -1.27
CA PHE A 87 9.69 -3.45 -0.82
C PHE A 87 8.54 -3.61 -1.82
N LEU A 88 8.50 -2.77 -2.86
CA LEU A 88 7.46 -2.79 -3.88
C LEU A 88 8.00 -3.40 -5.17
N LYS A 89 7.47 -4.56 -5.56
CA LYS A 89 7.80 -5.18 -6.84
C LYS A 89 6.68 -4.88 -7.83
N PRO A 90 6.95 -4.11 -8.90
CA PRO A 90 5.90 -3.80 -9.86
C PRO A 90 5.44 -5.07 -10.59
N PRO A 91 4.14 -5.20 -10.87
CA PRO A 91 3.62 -6.23 -11.76
C PRO A 91 4.15 -6.01 -13.20
N VAL A 92 3.97 -6.99 -14.08
CA VAL A 92 4.39 -6.87 -15.50
C VAL A 92 3.76 -5.66 -16.18
N ARG A 93 2.52 -5.34 -15.81
CA ARG A 93 1.81 -4.11 -16.23
C ARG A 93 1.16 -3.48 -15.00
N PRO A 94 1.22 -2.15 -14.86
CA PRO A 94 0.48 -1.47 -13.80
C PRO A 94 -1.00 -1.81 -13.85
N ILE A 95 -1.62 -1.94 -12.68
CA ILE A 95 -3.06 -2.19 -12.57
C ILE A 95 -3.80 -0.97 -13.14
N ASP A 96 -4.67 -1.21 -14.14
CA ASP A 96 -5.41 -0.21 -14.92
C ASP A 96 -6.89 -0.58 -14.98
N ARG A 97 -7.49 -0.83 -13.81
CA ARG A 97 -8.91 -1.13 -13.61
C ARG A 97 -9.35 -0.68 -12.21
N PRO A 98 -10.66 -0.50 -11.96
CA PRO A 98 -11.14 -0.11 -10.64
C PRO A 98 -10.72 -1.08 -9.55
N VAL A 99 -10.10 -0.57 -8.47
CA VAL A 99 -9.61 -1.35 -7.33
C VAL A 99 -10.02 -0.71 -6.02
N ASN A 100 -10.06 -1.56 -4.98
CA ASN A 100 -10.01 -1.12 -3.59
C ASN A 100 -8.58 -1.32 -3.07
N ILE A 101 -7.99 -0.28 -2.50
CA ILE A 101 -6.66 -0.32 -1.88
C ILE A 101 -6.83 -0.26 -0.37
N GLN A 102 -6.72 -1.41 0.28
CA GLN A 102 -6.72 -1.48 1.74
C GLN A 102 -5.30 -1.30 2.27
N CYS A 103 -5.11 -0.29 3.14
CA CYS A 103 -3.85 -0.03 3.81
C CYS A 103 -4.02 -0.13 5.33
N VAL A 104 -3.23 -0.99 5.97
CA VAL A 104 -3.15 -1.04 7.43
C VAL A 104 -1.79 -0.48 7.86
N PHE A 105 -1.84 0.67 8.55
CA PHE A 105 -0.65 1.39 9.01
C PHE A 105 -0.36 1.07 10.46
N TYR A 106 0.83 0.56 10.76
CA TYR A 106 1.34 0.37 12.11
C TYR A 106 2.43 1.40 12.37
N ARG A 107 2.17 2.33 13.30
CA ARG A 107 3.07 3.43 13.61
C ARG A 107 3.87 3.18 14.88
N ASP A 108 5.09 3.73 14.94
CA ASP A 108 5.98 3.67 16.12
C ASP A 108 5.46 4.46 17.32
N SER A 109 4.51 5.35 17.11
CA SER A 109 4.03 6.27 18.14
C SER A 109 2.54 6.60 18.00
N ALA A 110 1.91 6.96 19.12
CA ALA A 110 0.52 7.42 19.19
C ALA A 110 0.34 8.91 18.83
N ARG A 111 1.33 9.58 18.24
CA ARG A 111 1.19 10.98 17.80
C ARG A 111 0.05 11.07 16.79
N LYS A 112 -0.77 12.11 16.93
CA LYS A 112 -1.88 12.36 16.00
C LYS A 112 -1.40 12.41 14.56
N CYS A 113 -2.11 11.72 13.66
CA CYS A 113 -1.96 11.82 12.22
C CYS A 113 -3.31 11.53 11.57
N ASP A 114 -3.51 12.08 10.41
CA ASP A 114 -4.72 11.84 9.63
C ASP A 114 -4.52 10.61 8.74
N LEU A 115 -5.48 9.69 8.77
CA LEU A 115 -5.47 8.50 7.92
C LEU A 115 -5.39 8.90 6.44
N THR A 116 -6.16 9.90 6.03
CA THR A 116 -6.18 10.40 4.63
C THR A 116 -4.81 10.88 4.15
N ASN A 117 -4.01 11.53 5.02
CA ASN A 117 -2.66 11.96 4.65
C ASN A 117 -1.68 10.78 4.47
N LEU A 118 -1.91 9.67 5.17
CA LEU A 118 -1.12 8.44 5.00
C LEU A 118 -1.54 7.71 3.71
N LEU A 119 -2.84 7.66 3.41
CA LEU A 119 -3.37 7.09 2.18
C LEU A 119 -2.84 7.84 0.96
N GLU A 120 -3.00 9.17 0.90
CA GLU A 120 -2.45 10.02 -0.17
C GLU A 120 -0.95 9.76 -0.41
N ALA A 121 -0.18 9.55 0.66
CA ALA A 121 1.24 9.26 0.53
C ALA A 121 1.53 7.89 -0.08
N ILE A 122 0.75 6.87 0.26
CA ILE A 122 0.90 5.51 -0.31
C ILE A 122 0.41 5.48 -1.76
N ASP A 123 -0.70 6.14 -2.08
CA ASP A 123 -1.22 6.22 -3.45
C ASP A 123 -0.19 6.81 -4.41
N ASP A 124 0.41 7.95 -4.05
CA ASP A 124 1.53 8.55 -4.79
C ASP A 124 2.70 7.56 -4.98
N ILE A 125 3.03 6.78 -3.94
CA ILE A 125 4.11 5.79 -3.98
C ILE A 125 3.74 4.62 -4.91
N LEU A 126 2.51 4.10 -4.85
CA LEU A 126 2.05 3.01 -5.72
C LEU A 126 2.06 3.41 -7.20
N VAL A 127 1.65 4.65 -7.52
CA VAL A 127 1.76 5.21 -8.89
C VAL A 127 3.22 5.35 -9.30
N LYS A 128 4.06 5.94 -8.45
CA LYS A 128 5.49 6.15 -8.72
C LYS A 128 6.23 4.86 -9.05
N TYR A 129 5.93 3.78 -8.30
CA TYR A 129 6.55 2.47 -8.50
C TYR A 129 5.75 1.57 -9.46
N LYS A 130 4.78 2.14 -10.19
CA LYS A 130 4.03 1.45 -11.25
C LYS A 130 3.30 0.19 -10.78
N ILE A 131 2.82 0.19 -9.56
CA ILE A 131 1.91 -0.85 -9.07
C ILE A 131 0.51 -0.61 -9.65
N ILE A 132 0.02 0.63 -9.56
CA ILE A 132 -1.18 1.12 -10.22
C ILE A 132 -0.80 2.14 -11.30
N LYS A 133 -1.65 2.33 -12.29
CA LYS A 133 -1.40 3.25 -13.39
C LYS A 133 -1.54 4.71 -12.96
N ASP A 134 -2.53 5.01 -12.13
CA ASP A 134 -2.89 6.35 -11.65
C ASP A 134 -3.70 6.20 -10.36
N ASP A 135 -3.80 7.27 -9.57
CA ASP A 135 -4.61 7.37 -8.35
C ASP A 135 -5.98 8.05 -8.57
N ASN A 136 -6.38 8.27 -9.84
CA ASN A 136 -7.68 8.84 -10.15
C ASN A 136 -8.82 7.83 -9.87
N PHE A 137 -10.06 8.36 -9.73
CA PHE A 137 -11.25 7.60 -9.34
C PHE A 137 -11.62 6.44 -10.30
N ASN A 138 -11.11 6.41 -11.53
CA ASN A 138 -11.35 5.31 -12.46
C ASN A 138 -10.50 4.07 -12.11
N ILE A 139 -9.43 4.25 -11.35
CA ILE A 139 -8.52 3.19 -10.90
C ILE A 139 -8.66 3.02 -9.39
N LEU A 140 -8.44 4.07 -8.63
CA LEU A 140 -8.60 4.05 -7.18
C LEU A 140 -10.07 4.32 -6.81
N ALA A 141 -10.89 3.28 -6.71
CA ALA A 141 -12.32 3.39 -6.43
C ALA A 141 -12.64 3.49 -4.94
N ALA A 142 -11.84 2.86 -4.08
CA ALA A 142 -12.09 2.82 -2.64
C ALA A 142 -10.82 2.55 -1.82
N HIS A 143 -10.90 2.89 -0.52
CA HIS A 143 -9.92 2.55 0.51
C HIS A 143 -10.56 1.76 1.66
N ASP A 144 -11.55 0.93 1.34
CA ASP A 144 -12.32 0.21 2.34
C ASP A 144 -11.43 -0.71 3.20
N GLY A 145 -11.66 -0.68 4.51
CA GLY A 145 -10.91 -1.48 5.46
C GLY A 145 -9.57 -0.86 5.89
N SER A 146 -9.19 0.30 5.36
CA SER A 146 -7.96 0.99 5.76
C SER A 146 -8.04 1.55 7.19
N ARG A 147 -6.92 1.44 7.93
CA ARG A 147 -6.88 1.83 9.34
C ARG A 147 -5.47 2.10 9.85
N VAL A 148 -5.36 2.71 11.03
CA VAL A 148 -4.09 3.01 11.70
C VAL A 148 -4.05 2.35 13.07
N TYR A 149 -2.93 1.70 13.36
CA TYR A 149 -2.59 1.14 14.66
C TYR A 149 -1.27 1.69 15.19
N VAL A 150 -0.98 1.45 16.45
CA VAL A 150 0.32 1.71 17.07
C VAL A 150 1.01 0.38 17.33
N ASP A 151 2.17 0.20 16.71
CA ASP A 151 3.08 -0.90 16.98
C ASP A 151 4.50 -0.33 17.05
N ARG A 152 4.98 -0.15 18.27
CA ARG A 152 6.27 0.53 18.54
C ARG A 152 7.47 -0.32 18.12
N TYR A 153 7.30 -1.62 18.08
CA TYR A 153 8.40 -2.58 17.83
C TYR A 153 8.50 -2.98 16.38
N ASN A 154 7.39 -2.92 15.65
CA ASN A 154 7.35 -3.34 14.24
C ASN A 154 6.49 -2.38 13.40
N PRO A 155 6.91 -1.10 13.25
CA PRO A 155 6.19 -0.14 12.42
C PRO A 155 6.26 -0.55 10.95
N ARG A 156 5.10 -0.56 10.28
CA ARG A 156 4.97 -1.03 8.90
C ARG A 156 3.69 -0.54 8.24
N THR A 157 3.59 -0.72 6.94
CA THR A 157 2.35 -0.60 6.17
C THR A 157 2.08 -1.91 5.45
N GLU A 158 0.90 -2.49 5.67
CA GLU A 158 0.39 -3.65 4.95
C GLU A 158 -0.57 -3.15 3.87
N ILE A 159 -0.40 -3.60 2.63
CA ILE A 159 -1.15 -3.15 1.46
C ILE A 159 -1.79 -4.37 0.80
N ILE A 160 -3.10 -4.31 0.57
CA ILE A 160 -3.85 -5.31 -0.21
C ILE A 160 -4.64 -4.54 -1.26
N ILE A 161 -4.44 -4.89 -2.52
CA ILE A 161 -5.20 -4.34 -3.65
C ILE A 161 -6.13 -5.43 -4.15
N THR A 162 -7.43 -5.15 -4.17
CA THR A 162 -8.46 -6.08 -4.67
C THR A 162 -9.22 -5.46 -5.82
N SER A 163 -9.79 -6.31 -6.68
CA SER A 163 -10.74 -5.85 -7.70
C SER A 163 -11.93 -5.14 -7.03
N TYR A 164 -12.37 -4.03 -7.63
CA TYR A 164 -13.56 -3.32 -7.17
C TYR A 164 -14.73 -3.61 -8.11
N GLY A 165 -15.63 -4.51 -7.67
CA GLY A 165 -16.88 -4.80 -8.37
C GLY A 165 -17.95 -3.77 -8.06
N GLY A 166 -17.71 -2.50 -8.39
CA GLY A 166 -18.71 -1.46 -8.27
C GLY A 166 -19.89 -1.75 -9.20
N GLN A 167 -21.11 -1.54 -8.74
CA GLN A 167 -22.30 -1.56 -9.60
C GLN A 167 -22.09 -0.57 -10.75
N LYS A 168 -22.22 -1.10 -11.98
CA LYS A 168 -22.32 -0.27 -13.18
C LYS A 168 -23.63 0.51 -13.17
#